data_86798d07e5279d7726cb959bf1626db7
#
_entry.id   86798d07e5279d7726cb959bf1626db7
#
_cell.length_a   1.000
_cell.length_b   1.000
_cell.length_c   1.000
_cell.angle_alpha   90.00
_cell.angle_beta   90.00
_cell.angle_gamma   90.00
#
_symmetry.space_group_name_H-M   'P 1'
#
loop_
_entity.id
_entity.type
_entity.pdbx_description
1 polymer ?
#
loop_
_entity_poly.entity_id
_entity_poly.type
_entity_poly.pdbx_seq_one_letter_code
_entity_poly.pdbx_strand_id
1 'polypeptide(L)'
;MTREVRPEDVKAWLSDGDEIAFFDVREAGQFGEGHPFFAIPLPYSVFESRLSDLAPNRGVRMVLMDGGDGVAGLAAKRAVACGYGDVAVMKGGAPAWAKAGYTLYEGVNLPSKTFGEILEIERHTPRKSAEEVAAMSRDGTDHVIVDGRPYAEYEKFNIPGGICCPNGELALRIGEIAPDPKTTIVVNCAGRTRSILGAQTLIDFGVPNPVYALENGTQGWFLAGMQPEKGADRRYPEAPADAAKR
;
A
#
# COMPACT_ATOMS: atom_id res chain seq x y z
N MET A 1 15.32 18.31 -27.93
CA MET A 1 14.15 19.10 -27.47
C MET A 1 13.23 18.17 -26.73
N THR A 2 12.76 18.52 -25.56
CA THR A 2 11.79 17.71 -24.81
C THR A 2 10.46 17.75 -25.53
N ARG A 3 9.86 16.60 -25.79
CA ARG A 3 8.55 16.48 -26.45
C ARG A 3 7.45 16.87 -25.46
N GLU A 4 6.50 17.71 -25.85
CA GLU A 4 5.26 17.92 -25.10
C GLU A 4 4.18 16.93 -25.57
N VAL A 5 3.39 16.41 -24.61
CA VAL A 5 2.29 15.49 -24.87
C VAL A 5 1.04 15.94 -24.11
N ARG A 6 -0.12 15.60 -24.63
CA ARG A 6 -1.40 15.94 -23.99
C ARG A 6 -1.80 14.87 -22.97
N PRO A 7 -2.66 15.19 -21.98
CA PRO A 7 -3.20 14.20 -21.05
C PRO A 7 -3.84 12.98 -21.75
N GLU A 8 -4.51 13.19 -22.88
CA GLU A 8 -5.14 12.12 -23.66
C GLU A 8 -4.12 11.14 -24.23
N ASP A 9 -2.98 11.65 -24.70
CA ASP A 9 -1.89 10.83 -25.24
C ASP A 9 -1.29 9.95 -24.10
N VAL A 10 -1.07 10.55 -22.92
CA VAL A 10 -0.58 9.80 -21.73
C VAL A 10 -1.60 8.75 -21.30
N LYS A 11 -2.90 9.11 -21.27
CA LYS A 11 -3.97 8.17 -20.93
C LYS A 11 -4.00 6.95 -21.87
N ALA A 12 -3.81 7.17 -23.16
CA ALA A 12 -3.73 6.09 -24.13
C ALA A 12 -2.49 5.21 -23.92
N TRP A 13 -1.33 5.80 -23.62
CA TRP A 13 -0.08 5.07 -23.37
C TRP A 13 -0.11 4.21 -22.11
N LEU A 14 -0.89 4.58 -21.10
CA LEU A 14 -1.07 3.75 -19.90
C LEU A 14 -1.79 2.42 -20.16
N SER A 15 -2.30 2.21 -21.39
CA SER A 15 -3.07 1.01 -21.77
C SER A 15 -2.62 0.40 -23.09
N ASP A 16 -1.50 0.85 -23.69
CA ASP A 16 -1.04 0.36 -25.01
C ASP A 16 -0.16 -0.91 -24.92
N GLY A 17 0.21 -1.31 -23.71
CA GLY A 17 1.03 -2.50 -23.45
C GLY A 17 2.53 -2.27 -23.51
N ASP A 18 2.99 -1.07 -23.89
CA ASP A 18 4.40 -0.73 -23.85
C ASP A 18 4.84 -0.24 -22.48
N GLU A 19 6.15 -0.35 -22.19
CA GLU A 19 6.72 0.14 -20.94
C GLU A 19 6.62 1.66 -20.86
N ILE A 20 6.12 2.19 -19.74
CA ILE A 20 6.01 3.61 -19.46
C ILE A 20 6.46 3.93 -18.03
N ALA A 21 7.26 4.99 -17.86
CA ALA A 21 7.59 5.60 -16.58
C ALA A 21 6.85 6.94 -16.47
N PHE A 22 5.73 6.97 -15.76
CA PHE A 22 4.93 8.17 -15.56
C PHE A 22 5.18 8.77 -14.18
N PHE A 23 5.93 9.87 -14.12
CA PHE A 23 6.34 10.51 -12.88
C PHE A 23 5.66 11.85 -12.64
N ASP A 24 5.22 12.04 -11.40
CA ASP A 24 4.80 13.32 -10.86
C ASP A 24 6.00 13.95 -10.13
N VAL A 25 6.48 15.07 -10.64
CA VAL A 25 7.68 15.75 -10.07
C VAL A 25 7.35 16.79 -9.02
N ARG A 26 6.07 16.94 -8.64
CA ARG A 26 5.66 17.79 -7.52
C ARG A 26 6.14 17.20 -6.20
N GLU A 27 6.20 18.03 -5.18
CA GLU A 27 6.54 17.58 -3.83
C GLU A 27 5.45 16.68 -3.24
N ALA A 28 5.82 15.85 -2.24
CA ALA A 28 4.95 14.80 -1.70
C ALA A 28 3.57 15.31 -1.20
N GLY A 29 3.52 16.52 -0.65
CA GLY A 29 2.25 17.14 -0.22
C GLY A 29 1.31 17.37 -1.40
N GLN A 30 1.81 17.99 -2.46
CA GLN A 30 1.04 18.29 -3.67
C GLN A 30 0.60 17.01 -4.40
N PHE A 31 1.46 15.97 -4.43
CA PHE A 31 1.08 14.65 -4.94
C PHE A 31 -0.07 14.06 -4.15
N GLY A 32 -0.02 14.14 -2.82
CA GLY A 32 -1.06 13.63 -1.93
C GLY A 32 -2.40 14.35 -2.02
N GLU A 33 -2.43 15.62 -2.48
CA GLU A 33 -3.67 16.38 -2.72
C GLU A 33 -4.45 15.89 -3.94
N GLY A 34 -3.76 15.31 -4.93
CA GLY A 34 -4.41 14.73 -6.09
C GLY A 34 -3.46 14.45 -7.25
N HIS A 35 -3.45 13.19 -7.73
CA HIS A 35 -2.59 12.73 -8.82
C HIS A 35 -3.30 11.70 -9.70
N PRO A 36 -2.87 11.49 -10.96
CA PRO A 36 -3.34 10.38 -11.79
C PRO A 36 -3.02 9.03 -11.13
N PHE A 37 -3.90 8.04 -11.27
CA PHE A 37 -3.80 6.75 -10.58
C PHE A 37 -2.44 6.04 -10.70
N PHE A 38 -1.86 6.06 -11.90
CA PHE A 38 -0.58 5.39 -12.18
C PHE A 38 0.64 6.32 -12.13
N ALA A 39 0.47 7.60 -11.76
CA ALA A 39 1.60 8.49 -11.56
C ALA A 39 2.41 8.06 -10.34
N ILE A 40 3.73 7.98 -10.51
CA ILE A 40 4.66 7.63 -9.44
C ILE A 40 5.27 8.93 -8.89
N PRO A 41 5.28 9.16 -7.57
CA PRO A 41 5.88 10.36 -7.01
C PRO A 41 7.41 10.31 -7.16
N LEU A 42 7.96 11.30 -7.86
CA LEU A 42 9.39 11.54 -7.98
C LEU A 42 9.66 13.03 -7.81
N PRO A 43 9.61 13.57 -6.57
CA PRO A 43 9.79 14.99 -6.31
C PRO A 43 11.04 15.57 -6.94
N TYR A 44 10.92 16.78 -7.51
CA TYR A 44 12.04 17.45 -8.17
C TYR A 44 13.24 17.66 -7.23
N SER A 45 13.01 17.84 -5.95
CA SER A 45 14.03 17.99 -4.92
C SER A 45 14.97 16.78 -4.78
N VAL A 46 14.50 15.57 -5.13
CA VAL A 46 15.25 14.30 -5.05
C VAL A 46 15.34 13.57 -6.40
N PHE A 47 15.05 14.27 -7.49
CA PHE A 47 14.84 13.69 -8.81
C PHE A 47 16.00 12.80 -9.27
N GLU A 48 17.21 13.36 -9.35
CA GLU A 48 18.37 12.62 -9.88
C GLU A 48 18.79 11.45 -8.98
N SER A 49 18.65 11.60 -7.65
CA SER A 49 19.05 10.57 -6.70
C SER A 49 18.15 9.34 -6.71
N ARG A 50 16.90 9.49 -7.20
CA ARG A 50 15.90 8.42 -7.21
C ARG A 50 15.56 7.90 -8.61
N LEU A 51 15.90 8.68 -9.65
CA LEU A 51 15.48 8.41 -11.02
C LEU A 51 15.93 7.02 -11.53
N SER A 52 17.19 6.67 -11.29
CA SER A 52 17.75 5.40 -11.76
C SER A 52 17.17 4.17 -11.05
N ASP A 53 16.75 4.32 -9.80
CA ASP A 53 16.13 3.26 -9.02
C ASP A 53 14.69 2.98 -9.49
N LEU A 54 13.95 4.06 -9.85
CA LEU A 54 12.57 3.98 -10.29
C LEU A 54 12.41 3.67 -11.77
N ALA A 55 13.40 4.03 -12.61
CA ALA A 55 13.41 3.77 -14.04
C ALA A 55 14.79 3.24 -14.48
N PRO A 56 15.15 2.00 -14.17
CA PRO A 56 16.46 1.43 -14.51
C PRO A 56 16.68 1.32 -16.02
N ASN A 57 15.61 1.12 -16.82
CA ASN A 57 15.67 1.10 -18.27
C ASN A 57 15.74 2.54 -18.81
N ARG A 58 16.90 2.95 -19.34
CA ARG A 58 17.09 4.30 -19.89
C ARG A 58 16.39 4.53 -21.23
N GLY A 59 15.93 3.48 -21.87
CA GLY A 59 15.12 3.55 -23.08
C GLY A 59 13.61 3.60 -22.83
N VAL A 60 13.17 3.57 -21.57
CA VAL A 60 11.75 3.62 -21.22
C VAL A 60 11.10 4.93 -21.72
N ARG A 61 9.89 4.83 -22.20
CA ARG A 61 9.06 6.01 -22.51
C ARG A 61 8.70 6.73 -21.21
N MET A 62 9.40 7.84 -20.94
CA MET A 62 9.23 8.62 -19.72
C MET A 62 8.29 9.79 -19.93
N VAL A 63 7.31 9.94 -19.05
CA VAL A 63 6.42 11.10 -19.00
C VAL A 63 6.56 11.77 -17.65
N LEU A 64 6.81 13.07 -17.67
CA LEU A 64 6.92 13.90 -16.47
C LEU A 64 5.76 14.88 -16.41
N MET A 65 5.14 14.99 -15.24
CA MET A 65 4.07 15.95 -14.98
C MET A 65 4.36 16.78 -13.72
N ASP A 66 3.75 17.95 -13.68
CA ASP A 66 3.86 18.91 -12.57
C ASP A 66 2.48 19.51 -12.21
N GLY A 67 2.47 20.64 -11.52
CA GLY A 67 1.27 21.43 -11.21
C GLY A 67 0.85 22.42 -12.30
N GLY A 68 1.50 22.39 -13.47
CA GLY A 68 1.32 23.41 -14.52
C GLY A 68 2.28 24.60 -14.37
N ASP A 69 3.30 24.47 -13.51
CA ASP A 69 4.26 25.51 -13.15
C ASP A 69 5.60 25.42 -13.90
N GLY A 70 5.76 24.40 -14.76
CA GLY A 70 6.93 24.21 -15.62
C GLY A 70 8.09 23.44 -14.99
N VAL A 71 7.96 22.95 -13.76
CA VAL A 71 8.97 22.12 -13.07
C VAL A 71 9.26 20.82 -13.82
N ALA A 72 8.23 20.23 -14.46
CA ALA A 72 8.41 19.04 -15.29
C ALA A 72 9.37 19.28 -16.48
N GLY A 73 9.37 20.47 -17.04
CA GLY A 73 10.33 20.86 -18.08
C GLY A 73 11.78 20.94 -17.58
N LEU A 74 11.98 21.34 -16.32
CA LEU A 74 13.30 21.31 -15.67
C LEU A 74 13.74 19.88 -15.36
N ALA A 75 12.84 19.07 -14.85
CA ALA A 75 13.09 17.65 -14.59
C ALA A 75 13.42 16.88 -15.87
N ALA A 76 12.74 17.18 -16.98
CA ALA A 76 13.02 16.58 -18.27
C ALA A 76 14.44 16.85 -18.78
N LYS A 77 14.95 18.06 -18.58
CA LYS A 77 16.36 18.39 -18.91
C LYS A 77 17.33 17.56 -18.07
N ARG A 78 17.03 17.34 -16.79
CA ARG A 78 17.84 16.50 -15.90
C ARG A 78 17.77 15.03 -16.31
N ALA A 79 16.58 14.52 -16.65
CA ALA A 79 16.43 13.14 -17.16
C ALA A 79 17.28 12.90 -18.40
N VAL A 80 17.23 13.82 -19.38
CA VAL A 80 18.07 13.75 -20.59
C VAL A 80 19.57 13.78 -20.23
N ALA A 81 19.99 14.64 -19.31
CA ALA A 81 21.37 14.68 -18.83
C ALA A 81 21.79 13.39 -18.13
N CYS A 82 20.86 12.68 -17.47
CA CYS A 82 21.05 11.36 -16.89
C CYS A 82 21.04 10.21 -17.94
N GLY A 83 20.86 10.52 -19.23
CA GLY A 83 20.97 9.55 -20.33
C GLY A 83 19.64 8.88 -20.73
N TYR A 84 18.47 9.43 -20.35
CA TYR A 84 17.19 8.96 -20.84
C TYR A 84 16.88 9.54 -22.23
N GLY A 85 16.54 8.67 -23.18
CA GLY A 85 16.37 9.04 -24.59
C GLY A 85 14.96 9.47 -24.98
N ASP A 86 13.92 8.86 -24.41
CA ASP A 86 12.52 9.14 -24.71
C ASP A 86 11.83 9.84 -23.53
N VAL A 87 11.99 11.17 -23.44
CA VAL A 87 11.44 11.98 -22.35
C VAL A 87 10.40 12.97 -22.88
N ALA A 88 9.20 12.91 -22.34
CA ALA A 88 8.11 13.81 -22.64
C ALA A 88 7.61 14.56 -21.39
N VAL A 89 7.05 15.74 -21.58
CA VAL A 89 6.38 16.52 -20.54
C VAL A 89 4.89 16.56 -20.83
N MET A 90 4.07 16.20 -19.86
CA MET A 90 2.62 16.33 -19.96
C MET A 90 2.23 17.81 -19.82
N LYS A 91 1.72 18.38 -20.90
CA LYS A 91 1.37 19.79 -20.99
C LYS A 91 0.30 20.18 -19.98
N GLY A 92 0.60 21.20 -19.16
CA GLY A 92 -0.32 21.75 -18.18
C GLY A 92 -0.53 20.89 -16.93
N GLY A 93 0.23 19.80 -16.79
CA GLY A 93 0.33 18.99 -15.55
C GLY A 93 -1.00 18.47 -15.01
N ALA A 94 -1.09 18.31 -13.69
CA ALA A 94 -2.29 17.79 -13.01
C ALA A 94 -3.57 18.59 -13.30
N PRO A 95 -3.55 19.94 -13.39
CA PRO A 95 -4.74 20.70 -13.79
C PRO A 95 -5.25 20.36 -15.20
N ALA A 96 -4.35 20.11 -16.16
CA ALA A 96 -4.74 19.74 -17.51
C ALA A 96 -5.32 18.31 -17.56
N TRP A 97 -4.81 17.37 -16.75
CA TRP A 97 -5.37 16.04 -16.58
C TRP A 97 -6.83 16.11 -16.11
N ALA A 98 -7.10 16.89 -15.05
CA ALA A 98 -8.46 17.11 -14.55
C ALA A 98 -9.38 17.79 -15.60
N LYS A 99 -8.86 18.80 -16.31
CA LYS A 99 -9.61 19.50 -17.37
C LYS A 99 -9.96 18.58 -18.54
N ALA A 100 -9.15 17.58 -18.83
CA ALA A 100 -9.44 16.55 -19.83
C ALA A 100 -10.51 15.53 -19.36
N GLY A 101 -11.08 15.71 -18.16
CA GLY A 101 -12.12 14.85 -17.59
C GLY A 101 -11.59 13.60 -16.88
N TYR A 102 -10.28 13.53 -16.61
CA TYR A 102 -9.67 12.39 -15.90
C TYR A 102 -9.58 12.65 -14.40
N THR A 103 -9.82 11.60 -13.62
CA THR A 103 -9.82 11.67 -12.15
C THR A 103 -8.41 11.90 -11.61
N LEU A 104 -8.31 12.80 -10.65
CA LEU A 104 -7.19 12.91 -9.72
C LEU A 104 -7.58 12.24 -8.40
N TYR A 105 -6.67 11.44 -7.86
CA TYR A 105 -6.87 10.65 -6.64
C TYR A 105 -6.07 11.23 -5.50
N GLU A 106 -6.69 11.37 -4.33
CA GLU A 106 -6.05 11.84 -3.11
C GLU A 106 -5.30 10.74 -2.36
N GLY A 107 -4.26 11.12 -1.63
CA GLY A 107 -3.45 10.23 -0.79
C GLY A 107 -2.27 9.63 -1.52
N VAL A 108 -1.63 8.64 -0.87
CA VAL A 108 -0.45 7.93 -1.39
C VAL A 108 -0.71 6.42 -1.39
N ASN A 109 0.07 5.64 -2.14
CA ASN A 109 -0.07 4.18 -2.22
C ASN A 109 -1.45 3.70 -2.72
N LEU A 110 -2.08 4.44 -3.61
CA LEU A 110 -3.41 4.12 -4.16
C LEU A 110 -3.50 2.73 -4.80
N PRO A 111 -2.54 2.27 -5.63
CA PRO A 111 -2.64 0.95 -6.24
C PRO A 111 -2.80 -0.18 -5.22
N SER A 112 -2.04 -0.14 -4.11
CA SER A 112 -2.17 -1.15 -3.06
C SER A 112 -3.47 -1.04 -2.28
N LYS A 113 -3.97 0.17 -2.04
CA LYS A 113 -5.28 0.38 -1.39
C LYS A 113 -6.41 -0.15 -2.27
N THR A 114 -6.43 0.23 -3.54
CA THR A 114 -7.43 -0.24 -4.50
C THR A 114 -7.40 -1.76 -4.65
N PHE A 115 -6.21 -2.37 -4.69
CA PHE A 115 -6.08 -3.82 -4.73
C PHE A 115 -6.74 -4.47 -3.49
N GLY A 116 -6.52 -3.93 -2.29
CA GLY A 116 -7.16 -4.42 -1.07
C GLY A 116 -8.69 -4.32 -1.12
N GLU A 117 -9.23 -3.20 -1.61
CA GLU A 117 -10.68 -3.03 -1.78
C GLU A 117 -11.27 -4.03 -2.79
N ILE A 118 -10.63 -4.22 -3.93
CA ILE A 118 -11.06 -5.19 -4.96
C ILE A 118 -11.03 -6.60 -4.36
N LEU A 119 -9.97 -6.96 -3.67
CA LEU A 119 -9.82 -8.27 -3.05
C LEU A 119 -10.94 -8.54 -2.04
N GLU A 120 -11.24 -7.57 -1.16
CA GLU A 120 -12.32 -7.70 -0.18
C GLU A 120 -13.67 -7.92 -0.85
N ILE A 121 -13.97 -7.16 -1.92
CA ILE A 121 -15.24 -7.25 -2.65
C ILE A 121 -15.35 -8.58 -3.39
N GLU A 122 -14.32 -8.97 -4.15
CA GLU A 122 -14.37 -10.17 -5.01
C GLU A 122 -14.27 -11.47 -4.22
N ARG A 123 -13.49 -11.49 -3.12
CA ARG A 123 -13.28 -12.66 -2.28
C ARG A 123 -14.19 -12.72 -1.07
N HIS A 124 -14.96 -11.64 -0.81
CA HIS A 124 -15.79 -11.52 0.39
C HIS A 124 -14.99 -11.76 1.68
N THR A 125 -13.78 -11.21 1.76
CA THR A 125 -12.89 -11.39 2.92
C THR A 125 -13.64 -11.04 4.21
N PRO A 126 -13.81 -11.97 5.15
CA PRO A 126 -14.53 -11.71 6.39
C PRO A 126 -13.86 -10.65 7.24
N ARG A 127 -14.65 -9.83 7.91
CA ARG A 127 -14.15 -8.77 8.78
C ARG A 127 -14.89 -8.72 10.11
N LYS A 128 -14.24 -8.10 11.10
CA LYS A 128 -14.82 -7.75 12.39
C LYS A 128 -14.56 -6.30 12.72
N SER A 129 -15.52 -5.63 13.32
CA SER A 129 -15.34 -4.27 13.83
C SER A 129 -14.42 -4.25 15.07
N ALA A 130 -13.92 -3.07 15.41
CA ALA A 130 -13.13 -2.88 16.61
C ALA A 130 -13.93 -3.24 17.88
N GLU A 131 -15.24 -2.92 17.91
CA GLU A 131 -16.14 -3.21 19.02
C GLU A 131 -16.36 -4.72 19.19
N GLU A 132 -16.52 -5.47 18.09
CA GLU A 132 -16.65 -6.93 18.11
C GLU A 132 -15.39 -7.58 18.67
N VAL A 133 -14.20 -7.16 18.22
CA VAL A 133 -12.93 -7.70 18.71
C VAL A 133 -12.70 -7.35 20.19
N ALA A 134 -13.04 -6.12 20.59
CA ALA A 134 -12.97 -5.73 22.00
C ALA A 134 -13.94 -6.53 22.87
N ALA A 135 -15.12 -6.87 22.37
CA ALA A 135 -16.08 -7.75 23.04
C ALA A 135 -15.49 -9.16 23.20
N MET A 136 -14.92 -9.74 22.14
CA MET A 136 -14.26 -11.06 22.22
C MET A 136 -13.19 -11.09 23.31
N SER A 137 -12.37 -10.03 23.42
CA SER A 137 -11.32 -9.94 24.44
C SER A 137 -11.89 -9.84 25.86
N ARG A 138 -12.99 -9.09 26.06
CA ARG A 138 -13.64 -8.96 27.36
C ARG A 138 -14.34 -10.26 27.81
N ASP A 139 -14.97 -10.93 26.85
CA ASP A 139 -15.81 -12.10 27.13
C ASP A 139 -14.98 -13.41 27.22
N GLY A 140 -13.65 -13.31 27.02
CA GLY A 140 -12.75 -14.45 27.04
C GLY A 140 -12.96 -15.42 25.88
N THR A 141 -13.53 -14.95 24.75
CA THR A 141 -13.64 -15.73 23.52
C THR A 141 -12.26 -16.12 23.04
N ASP A 142 -12.08 -17.39 22.65
CA ASP A 142 -10.80 -17.88 22.13
C ASP A 142 -10.46 -17.21 20.80
N HIS A 143 -9.48 -16.33 20.82
CA HIS A 143 -9.01 -15.60 19.65
C HIS A 143 -7.56 -15.14 19.80
N VAL A 144 -6.93 -14.86 18.68
CA VAL A 144 -5.63 -14.23 18.60
C VAL A 144 -5.70 -13.04 17.62
N ILE A 145 -5.07 -11.93 18.00
CA ILE A 145 -4.89 -10.77 17.13
C ILE A 145 -3.47 -10.80 16.60
N VAL A 146 -3.30 -10.89 15.28
CA VAL A 146 -1.99 -10.83 14.62
C VAL A 146 -1.85 -9.52 13.87
N ASP A 147 -0.77 -8.79 14.15
CA ASP A 147 -0.49 -7.50 13.51
C ASP A 147 0.43 -7.70 12.32
N GLY A 148 -0.12 -7.52 11.10
CA GLY A 148 0.57 -7.72 9.83
C GLY A 148 1.56 -6.61 9.44
N ARG A 149 1.81 -5.65 10.33
CA ARG A 149 2.76 -4.53 10.11
C ARG A 149 4.20 -4.94 10.47
N PRO A 150 5.21 -4.20 9.94
CA PRO A 150 6.56 -4.31 10.44
C PRO A 150 6.65 -4.00 11.94
N TYR A 151 7.61 -4.64 12.63
CA TYR A 151 7.77 -4.51 14.08
C TYR A 151 7.89 -3.04 14.56
N ALA A 152 8.61 -2.21 13.83
CA ALA A 152 8.77 -0.80 14.17
C ALA A 152 7.46 0.02 14.15
N GLU A 153 6.45 -0.42 13.38
CA GLU A 153 5.11 0.17 13.43
C GLU A 153 4.30 -0.39 14.60
N TYR A 154 4.38 -1.71 14.84
CA TYR A 154 3.70 -2.42 15.90
C TYR A 154 4.13 -1.92 17.29
N GLU A 155 5.44 -1.81 17.54
CA GLU A 155 6.00 -1.35 18.82
C GLU A 155 5.52 0.06 19.21
N LYS A 156 5.38 0.96 18.24
CA LYS A 156 4.89 2.32 18.49
C LYS A 156 3.49 2.32 19.10
N PHE A 157 2.61 1.52 18.60
CA PHE A 157 1.25 1.26 19.09
C PHE A 157 0.62 0.09 18.34
N ASN A 158 -0.17 -0.70 19.05
CA ASN A 158 -0.86 -1.88 18.51
C ASN A 158 -2.19 -2.10 19.25
N ILE A 159 -2.97 -3.10 18.82
CA ILE A 159 -4.15 -3.56 19.56
C ILE A 159 -3.67 -4.31 20.82
N PRO A 160 -4.23 -4.04 22.01
CA PRO A 160 -3.84 -4.73 23.24
C PRO A 160 -3.89 -6.26 23.09
N GLY A 161 -2.81 -6.93 23.51
CA GLY A 161 -2.67 -8.38 23.39
C GLY A 161 -2.27 -8.87 21.99
N GLY A 162 -2.21 -8.03 20.98
CA GLY A 162 -1.81 -8.40 19.62
C GLY A 162 -0.36 -8.89 19.54
N ILE A 163 -0.09 -9.79 18.60
CA ILE A 163 1.22 -10.36 18.30
C ILE A 163 1.71 -9.80 16.97
N CYS A 164 2.93 -9.27 16.92
CA CYS A 164 3.54 -8.82 15.68
C CYS A 164 3.89 -10.04 14.80
N CYS A 165 3.26 -10.10 13.62
CA CYS A 165 3.55 -11.08 12.58
C CYS A 165 3.34 -10.42 11.21
N PRO A 166 4.37 -9.81 10.61
CA PRO A 166 4.26 -9.16 9.31
C PRO A 166 3.63 -10.08 8.26
N ASN A 167 2.83 -9.51 7.35
CA ASN A 167 2.06 -10.31 6.38
C ASN A 167 2.91 -11.32 5.58
N GLY A 168 4.18 -10.99 5.32
CA GLY A 168 5.10 -11.92 4.65
C GLY A 168 5.48 -13.15 5.47
N GLU A 169 5.23 -13.15 6.78
CA GLU A 169 5.51 -14.25 7.71
C GLU A 169 4.25 -15.03 8.10
N LEU A 170 3.04 -14.48 7.86
CA LEU A 170 1.80 -15.03 8.38
C LEU A 170 1.59 -16.51 8.04
N ALA A 171 1.67 -16.89 6.77
CA ALA A 171 1.42 -18.26 6.34
C ALA A 171 2.42 -19.25 6.96
N LEU A 172 3.67 -18.80 7.19
CA LEU A 172 4.73 -19.62 7.78
C LEU A 172 4.57 -19.78 9.30
N ARG A 173 3.99 -18.79 9.99
CA ARG A 173 3.99 -18.69 11.46
C ARG A 173 2.65 -18.99 12.10
N ILE A 174 1.55 -18.91 11.36
CA ILE A 174 0.21 -18.92 11.93
C ILE A 174 -0.12 -20.23 12.67
N GLY A 175 0.39 -21.35 12.21
CA GLY A 175 0.18 -22.64 12.87
C GLY A 175 0.80 -22.73 14.28
N GLU A 176 1.86 -21.96 14.55
CA GLU A 176 2.47 -21.87 15.86
C GLU A 176 1.80 -20.80 16.75
N ILE A 177 1.20 -19.78 16.13
CA ILE A 177 0.47 -18.71 16.84
C ILE A 177 -0.92 -19.18 17.25
N ALA A 178 -1.61 -19.92 16.39
CA ALA A 178 -2.98 -20.40 16.59
C ALA A 178 -3.08 -21.90 16.26
N PRO A 179 -2.50 -22.79 17.08
CA PRO A 179 -2.45 -24.23 16.82
C PRO A 179 -3.80 -24.92 16.95
N ASP A 180 -4.73 -24.39 17.74
CA ASP A 180 -6.10 -24.95 17.82
C ASP A 180 -6.93 -24.41 16.64
N PRO A 181 -7.49 -25.29 15.77
CA PRO A 181 -8.30 -24.87 14.64
C PRO A 181 -9.59 -24.11 15.02
N LYS A 182 -9.97 -24.10 16.29
CA LYS A 182 -11.12 -23.34 16.79
C LYS A 182 -10.78 -21.90 17.16
N THR A 183 -9.51 -21.61 17.41
CA THR A 183 -9.07 -20.25 17.75
C THR A 183 -9.36 -19.30 16.59
N THR A 184 -10.11 -18.25 16.86
CA THR A 184 -10.38 -17.19 15.86
C THR A 184 -9.14 -16.34 15.63
N ILE A 185 -8.76 -16.15 14.37
CA ILE A 185 -7.65 -15.29 13.97
C ILE A 185 -8.19 -13.94 13.48
N VAL A 186 -7.74 -12.86 14.09
CA VAL A 186 -8.04 -11.49 13.65
C VAL A 186 -6.76 -10.83 13.15
N VAL A 187 -6.70 -10.53 11.85
CA VAL A 187 -5.53 -9.86 11.26
C VAL A 187 -5.70 -8.35 11.35
N ASN A 188 -4.76 -7.68 12.00
CA ASN A 188 -4.72 -6.24 12.19
C ASN A 188 -3.66 -5.56 11.30
N CYS A 189 -3.85 -4.27 11.03
CA CYS A 189 -2.82 -3.37 10.50
C CYS A 189 -3.08 -1.93 10.97
N ALA A 190 -2.47 -0.92 10.33
CA ALA A 190 -2.70 0.48 10.68
C ALA A 190 -4.12 0.96 10.30
N GLY A 191 -4.61 0.56 9.13
CA GLY A 191 -5.89 0.97 8.57
C GLY A 191 -6.66 -0.21 8.02
N ARG A 192 -6.61 -0.48 6.70
CA ARG A 192 -7.49 -1.46 6.08
C ARG A 192 -6.75 -2.50 5.21
N THR A 193 -5.98 -2.05 4.24
CA THR A 193 -5.45 -2.88 3.15
C THR A 193 -4.66 -4.10 3.62
N ARG A 194 -3.71 -3.92 4.54
CA ARG A 194 -2.84 -5.01 5.00
C ARG A 194 -3.59 -6.04 5.84
N SER A 195 -4.63 -5.64 6.60
CA SER A 195 -5.48 -6.60 7.33
C SER A 195 -6.31 -7.45 6.37
N ILE A 196 -6.87 -6.86 5.32
CA ILE A 196 -7.60 -7.59 4.28
C ILE A 196 -6.66 -8.58 3.57
N LEU A 197 -5.50 -8.09 3.09
CA LEU A 197 -4.52 -8.94 2.40
C LEU A 197 -4.03 -10.09 3.28
N GLY A 198 -3.70 -9.82 4.54
CA GLY A 198 -3.24 -10.85 5.48
C GLY A 198 -4.31 -11.90 5.79
N ALA A 199 -5.54 -11.46 6.05
CA ALA A 199 -6.66 -12.37 6.30
C ALA A 199 -6.94 -13.26 5.08
N GLN A 200 -7.01 -12.65 3.88
CA GLN A 200 -7.24 -13.40 2.65
C GLN A 200 -6.09 -14.36 2.34
N THR A 201 -4.84 -13.96 2.60
CA THR A 201 -3.67 -14.86 2.46
C THR A 201 -3.82 -16.12 3.31
N LEU A 202 -4.25 -16.00 4.58
CA LEU A 202 -4.46 -17.14 5.45
C LEU A 202 -5.63 -18.03 4.98
N ILE A 203 -6.71 -17.41 4.50
CA ILE A 203 -7.87 -18.14 3.94
C ILE A 203 -7.44 -18.92 2.68
N ASP A 204 -6.74 -18.28 1.74
CA ASP A 204 -6.28 -18.92 0.51
C ASP A 204 -5.19 -19.97 0.78
N PHE A 205 -4.41 -19.81 1.84
CA PHE A 205 -3.45 -20.80 2.32
C PHE A 205 -4.15 -22.05 2.91
N GLY A 206 -5.43 -21.93 3.28
CA GLY A 206 -6.25 -23.04 3.75
C GLY A 206 -6.11 -23.34 5.24
N VAL A 207 -5.82 -22.33 6.08
CA VAL A 207 -5.84 -22.54 7.54
C VAL A 207 -7.24 -22.96 7.99
N PRO A 208 -7.36 -23.92 8.93
CA PRO A 208 -8.66 -24.43 9.38
C PRO A 208 -9.40 -23.46 10.31
N ASN A 209 -8.72 -22.45 10.82
CA ASN A 209 -9.23 -21.47 11.77
C ASN A 209 -10.23 -20.51 11.13
N PRO A 210 -11.21 -19.97 11.87
CA PRO A 210 -11.96 -18.78 11.46
C PRO A 210 -11.03 -17.57 11.36
N VAL A 211 -10.95 -16.92 10.17
CA VAL A 211 -10.06 -15.79 9.91
C VAL A 211 -10.86 -14.54 9.56
N TYR A 212 -10.51 -13.41 10.15
CA TYR A 212 -11.13 -12.11 9.92
C TYR A 212 -10.08 -11.01 9.76
N ALA A 213 -10.37 -10.03 8.92
CA ALA A 213 -9.65 -8.76 8.91
C ALA A 213 -10.24 -7.82 9.98
N LEU A 214 -9.40 -7.12 10.74
CA LEU A 214 -9.88 -6.03 11.61
C LEU A 214 -10.24 -4.82 10.74
N GLU A 215 -11.50 -4.41 10.79
CA GLU A 215 -12.01 -3.28 10.04
C GLU A 215 -11.33 -1.98 10.50
N ASN A 216 -10.76 -1.23 9.54
CA ASN A 216 -10.02 0.00 9.77
C ASN A 216 -8.82 -0.10 10.74
N GLY A 217 -8.41 -1.32 11.11
CA GLY A 217 -7.19 -1.61 11.84
C GLY A 217 -7.04 -0.82 13.15
N THR A 218 -5.79 -0.46 13.50
CA THR A 218 -5.50 0.32 14.71
C THR A 218 -6.12 1.72 14.69
N GLN A 219 -6.31 2.31 13.50
CA GLN A 219 -7.02 3.58 13.38
C GLN A 219 -8.49 3.44 13.76
N GLY A 220 -9.18 2.39 13.27
CA GLY A 220 -10.56 2.09 13.65
C GLY A 220 -10.71 1.84 15.15
N TRP A 221 -9.78 1.10 15.74
CA TRP A 221 -9.72 0.87 17.18
C TRP A 221 -9.69 2.17 17.97
N PHE A 222 -8.80 3.09 17.61
CA PHE A 222 -8.68 4.39 18.25
C PHE A 222 -9.94 5.26 18.04
N LEU A 223 -10.47 5.30 16.83
CA LEU A 223 -11.70 6.07 16.52
C LEU A 223 -12.94 5.53 17.24
N ALA A 224 -12.98 4.25 17.56
CA ALA A 224 -14.02 3.63 18.39
C ALA A 224 -13.84 3.94 19.90
N GLY A 225 -12.91 4.83 20.26
CA GLY A 225 -12.67 5.27 21.64
C GLY A 225 -11.83 4.32 22.49
N MET A 226 -11.27 3.26 21.87
CA MET A 226 -10.45 2.29 22.58
C MET A 226 -8.98 2.71 22.60
N GLN A 227 -8.27 2.35 23.69
CA GLN A 227 -6.87 2.72 23.83
C GLN A 227 -5.97 1.67 23.16
N PRO A 228 -5.03 2.08 22.28
CA PRO A 228 -3.99 1.19 21.79
C PRO A 228 -2.92 0.96 22.87
N GLU A 229 -2.26 -0.18 22.79
CA GLU A 229 -1.08 -0.51 23.57
C GLU A 229 0.18 0.06 22.91
N LYS A 230 1.19 0.43 23.68
CA LYS A 230 2.48 0.96 23.19
C LYS A 230 3.64 0.20 23.80
N GLY A 231 4.73 0.07 23.04
CA GLY A 231 5.96 -0.55 23.51
C GLY A 231 5.85 -2.07 23.73
N ALA A 232 4.88 -2.73 23.12
CA ALA A 232 4.76 -4.18 23.20
C ALA A 232 5.87 -4.86 22.38
N ASP A 233 6.36 -5.98 22.86
CA ASP A 233 7.46 -6.75 22.29
C ASP A 233 7.05 -8.18 21.84
N ARG A 234 5.76 -8.51 21.92
CA ARG A 234 5.23 -9.81 21.50
C ARG A 234 5.44 -10.02 20.00
N ARG A 235 6.21 -11.04 19.66
CA ARG A 235 6.51 -11.42 18.28
C ARG A 235 6.07 -12.85 18.02
N TYR A 236 5.90 -13.16 16.73
CA TYR A 236 5.70 -14.53 16.28
C TYR A 236 6.86 -15.44 16.74
N PRO A 237 6.60 -16.71 17.09
CA PRO A 237 7.63 -17.69 17.41
C PRO A 237 8.48 -18.01 16.17
N GLU A 238 9.67 -18.57 16.39
CA GLU A 238 10.49 -19.11 15.29
C GLU A 238 9.70 -20.23 14.58
N ALA A 239 9.77 -20.25 13.25
CA ALA A 239 9.13 -21.31 12.50
C ALA A 239 9.86 -22.64 12.75
N PRO A 240 9.11 -23.76 12.87
CA PRO A 240 9.72 -25.07 12.89
C PRO A 240 10.56 -25.30 11.63
N ALA A 241 11.63 -26.08 11.74
CA ALA A 241 12.58 -26.32 10.64
C ALA A 241 11.94 -26.93 9.38
N ASP A 242 10.75 -27.51 9.50
CA ASP A 242 9.97 -28.12 8.41
C ASP A 242 8.80 -27.28 7.91
N ALA A 243 8.55 -26.11 8.50
CA ALA A 243 7.39 -25.26 8.17
C ALA A 243 7.35 -24.84 6.69
N ALA A 244 8.53 -24.62 6.08
CA ALA A 244 8.63 -24.29 4.65
C ALA A 244 8.30 -25.47 3.68
N LYS A 245 8.01 -26.67 4.21
CA LYS A 245 7.67 -27.87 3.43
C LYS A 245 6.17 -28.19 3.44
N ARG A 246 5.41 -27.46 4.24
CA ARG A 246 3.95 -27.57 4.35
C ARG A 246 3.28 -26.58 3.41
#